data_a2dca89d0210a5ac54586de84d6d0897
#
_entry.id   a2dca89d0210a5ac54586de84d6d0897
#
_cell.length_a   1.000
_cell.length_b   1.000
_cell.length_c   1.000
_cell.angle_alpha   90.00
_cell.angle_beta   90.00
_cell.angle_gamma   90.00
#
_symmetry.space_group_name_H-M   'P 1'
#
loop_
_entity.id
_entity.type
_entity.pdbx_description
1 polymer ?
#
loop_
_entity_poly.entity_id
_entity_poly.type
_entity_poly.pdbx_seq_one_letter_code
_entity_poly.pdbx_strand_id
1 'polypeptide(L)'
;MKETWTTCANALGQVLREWRLSKGITLYTIAKYGNTRIESIRKVEEGVANMITLARYLDFVYTLDEVFFDNVLYMWQDKMKG
;
A
#
# COMPACT_ATOMS: atom_id res chain seq x y z
N MET A 1 9.74 -17.68 -10.86
CA MET A 1 10.08 -16.63 -11.78
C MET A 1 10.72 -15.48 -11.05
N LYS A 2 11.80 -14.98 -11.60
CA LYS A 2 12.56 -13.96 -10.89
C LYS A 2 11.81 -12.66 -10.69
N GLU A 3 10.77 -12.40 -11.49
CA GLU A 3 10.03 -11.16 -11.38
C GLU A 3 8.78 -11.28 -10.52
N THR A 4 8.55 -12.45 -9.96
CA THR A 4 7.33 -12.68 -9.18
C THR A 4 7.20 -11.71 -8.02
N TRP A 5 8.28 -11.48 -7.28
CA TRP A 5 8.22 -10.58 -6.13
C TRP A 5 7.91 -9.15 -6.56
N THR A 6 8.57 -8.68 -7.63
CA THR A 6 8.31 -7.33 -8.13
C THR A 6 6.86 -7.19 -8.56
N THR A 7 6.33 -8.20 -9.25
CA THR A 7 4.93 -8.19 -9.68
C THR A 7 3.99 -8.13 -8.47
N CYS A 8 4.27 -8.92 -7.44
CA CYS A 8 3.46 -8.93 -6.22
C CYS A 8 3.49 -7.58 -5.53
N ALA A 9 4.68 -7.00 -5.39
CA ALA A 9 4.83 -5.72 -4.71
C ALA A 9 4.15 -4.60 -5.48
N ASN A 10 4.25 -4.61 -6.81
CA ASN A 10 3.58 -3.62 -7.64
C ASN A 10 2.07 -3.73 -7.52
N ALA A 11 1.55 -4.95 -7.52
CA ALA A 11 0.11 -5.16 -7.40
C ALA A 11 -0.40 -4.65 -6.06
N LEU A 12 0.30 -4.95 -4.97
CA LEU A 12 -0.09 -4.45 -3.66
C LEU A 12 -0.03 -2.94 -3.61
N GLY A 13 1.03 -2.35 -4.15
CA GLY A 13 1.17 -0.91 -4.20
C GLY A 13 0.01 -0.25 -4.92
N GLN A 14 -0.44 -0.85 -6.03
CA GLN A 14 -1.57 -0.31 -6.76
C GLN A 14 -2.87 -0.40 -5.97
N VAL A 15 -3.08 -1.50 -5.26
CA VAL A 15 -4.26 -1.66 -4.43
C VAL A 15 -4.30 -0.56 -3.37
N LEU A 16 -3.17 -0.32 -2.71
CA LEU A 16 -3.09 0.69 -1.67
C LEU A 16 -3.27 2.09 -2.24
N ARG A 17 -2.66 2.35 -3.40
CA ARG A 17 -2.79 3.66 -4.04
C ARG A 17 -4.24 3.95 -4.43
N GLU A 18 -4.91 2.99 -5.02
CA GLU A 18 -6.30 3.16 -5.44
C GLU A 18 -7.20 3.42 -4.22
N TRP A 19 -6.95 2.69 -3.13
CA TRP A 19 -7.69 2.93 -1.90
C TRP A 19 -7.47 4.36 -1.40
N ARG A 20 -6.20 4.77 -1.35
CA ARG A 20 -5.88 6.11 -0.86
C ARG A 20 -6.57 7.19 -1.69
N LEU A 21 -6.50 7.05 -3.00
CA LEU A 21 -7.12 8.04 -3.90
C LEU A 21 -8.63 8.05 -3.75
N SER A 22 -9.25 6.88 -3.56
CA SER A 22 -10.70 6.81 -3.40
C SER A 22 -11.16 7.47 -2.11
N LYS A 23 -10.29 7.55 -1.10
CA LYS A 23 -10.60 8.21 0.16
C LYS A 23 -10.21 9.68 0.18
N GLY A 24 -9.56 10.17 -0.88
CA GLY A 24 -9.10 11.55 -0.92
C GLY A 24 -7.94 11.84 0.02
N ILE A 25 -7.16 10.82 0.36
CA ILE A 25 -6.06 10.95 1.31
C ILE A 25 -4.77 11.25 0.57
N THR A 26 -3.97 12.19 1.11
CA THR A 26 -2.70 12.54 0.50
C THR A 26 -1.58 11.65 1.02
N LEU A 27 -0.50 11.56 0.24
CA LEU A 27 0.70 10.87 0.69
C LEU A 27 1.25 11.49 1.98
N TYR A 28 1.15 12.81 2.09
CA TYR A 28 1.60 13.52 3.28
C TYR A 28 0.91 13.01 4.55
N THR A 29 -0.39 12.79 4.47
CA THR A 29 -1.16 12.34 5.62
C THR A 29 -0.64 11.00 6.14
N ILE A 30 -0.38 10.06 5.23
CA ILE A 30 0.12 8.74 5.62
C ILE A 30 1.53 8.83 6.14
N ALA A 31 2.37 9.66 5.49
CA ALA A 31 3.75 9.84 5.92
C ALA A 31 3.82 10.41 7.32
N LYS A 32 2.97 11.39 7.62
CA LYS A 32 2.93 12.00 8.94
C LYS A 32 2.48 11.00 10.01
N TYR A 33 1.47 10.21 9.70
CA TYR A 33 1.00 9.18 10.63
C TYR A 33 2.11 8.19 10.96
N GLY A 34 2.85 7.75 9.95
CA GLY A 34 3.90 6.76 10.12
C GLY A 34 5.24 7.35 10.53
N ASN A 35 5.31 8.66 10.71
CA ASN A 35 6.56 9.36 11.04
C ASN A 35 7.66 9.01 10.04
N THR A 36 7.32 9.14 8.75
CA THR A 36 8.26 8.84 7.69
C THR A 36 8.15 9.91 6.61
N ARG A 37 8.89 9.74 5.53
CA ARG A 37 8.93 10.72 4.44
C ARG A 37 7.85 10.42 3.41
N ILE A 38 7.36 11.46 2.74
CA ILE A 38 6.41 11.31 1.66
C ILE A 38 6.97 10.38 0.60
N GLU A 39 8.25 10.53 0.27
CA GLU A 39 8.89 9.71 -0.75
C GLU A 39 8.86 8.23 -0.38
N SER A 40 9.02 7.92 0.90
CA SER A 40 8.97 6.53 1.36
C SER A 40 7.58 5.93 1.13
N ILE A 41 6.54 6.72 1.37
CA ILE A 41 5.17 6.24 1.15
C ILE A 41 4.91 6.06 -0.35
N ARG A 42 5.41 7.00 -1.18
CA ARG A 42 5.27 6.85 -2.62
C ARG A 42 5.90 5.56 -3.11
N LYS A 43 7.06 5.20 -2.56
CA LYS A 43 7.74 3.97 -2.95
C LYS A 43 6.96 2.72 -2.59
N VAL A 44 6.19 2.76 -1.49
CA VAL A 44 5.30 1.64 -1.17
C VAL A 44 4.32 1.42 -2.32
N GLU A 45 3.73 2.50 -2.81
CA GLU A 45 2.75 2.39 -3.88
C GLU A 45 3.38 1.99 -5.21
N GLU A 46 4.68 2.20 -5.36
CA GLU A 46 5.43 1.79 -6.54
C GLU A 46 6.00 0.38 -6.41
N GLY A 47 5.83 -0.25 -5.24
CA GLY A 47 6.29 -1.61 -5.04
C GLY A 47 7.76 -1.74 -4.71
N VAL A 48 8.41 -0.66 -4.26
CA VAL A 48 9.85 -0.68 -3.99
C VAL A 48 10.20 -0.29 -2.55
N ALA A 49 9.24 -0.30 -1.64
CA ALA A 49 9.48 0.10 -0.26
C ALA A 49 10.05 -1.06 0.56
N ASN A 50 10.70 -0.71 1.68
CA ASN A 50 11.10 -1.74 2.62
C ASN A 50 9.90 -2.17 3.47
N MET A 51 10.07 -3.26 4.22
CA MET A 51 8.97 -3.85 4.98
C MET A 51 8.48 -2.95 6.10
N ILE A 52 9.37 -2.17 6.71
CA ILE A 52 8.97 -1.31 7.82
C ILE A 52 8.00 -0.23 7.33
N THR A 53 8.33 0.39 6.20
CA THR A 53 7.46 1.44 5.64
C THR A 53 6.13 0.83 5.18
N LEU A 54 6.18 -0.34 4.58
CA LEU A 54 4.97 -1.03 4.17
C LEU A 54 4.08 -1.32 5.38
N ALA A 55 4.68 -1.80 6.48
CA ALA A 55 3.91 -2.10 7.67
C ALA A 55 3.26 -0.85 8.24
N ARG A 56 3.93 0.28 8.19
CA ARG A 56 3.35 1.54 8.67
C ARG A 56 2.19 2.00 7.80
N TYR A 57 2.32 1.80 6.50
CA TYR A 57 1.22 2.11 5.59
C TYR A 57 0.00 1.23 5.91
N LEU A 58 0.23 -0.06 6.07
CA LEU A 58 -0.85 -0.99 6.38
C LEU A 58 -1.49 -0.69 7.74
N ASP A 59 -0.69 -0.26 8.70
CA ASP A 59 -1.22 0.14 10.01
C ASP A 59 -2.15 1.33 9.87
N PHE A 60 -1.79 2.30 9.04
CA PHE A 60 -2.66 3.44 8.75
C PHE A 60 -3.98 2.97 8.13
N VAL A 61 -3.88 2.05 7.16
CA VAL A 61 -5.06 1.49 6.50
C VAL A 61 -5.97 0.82 7.51
N TYR A 62 -5.40 -0.02 8.36
CA TYR A 62 -6.17 -0.75 9.36
C TYR A 62 -6.89 0.23 10.30
N THR A 63 -6.19 1.25 10.73
CA THR A 63 -6.74 2.23 11.66
C THR A 63 -7.93 2.98 11.06
N LEU A 64 -7.85 3.29 9.77
CA LEU A 64 -8.86 4.11 9.11
C LEU A 64 -9.98 3.30 8.47
N ASP A 65 -9.67 2.12 7.96
CA ASP A 65 -10.62 1.34 7.18
C ASP A 65 -10.36 -0.15 7.38
N GLU A 66 -10.85 -0.67 8.50
CA GLU A 66 -10.62 -2.06 8.85
C GLU A 66 -11.24 -3.02 7.84
N VAL A 67 -12.38 -2.65 7.26
CA VAL A 67 -13.05 -3.50 6.28
C VAL A 67 -12.17 -3.67 5.05
N PHE A 68 -11.61 -2.57 4.56
CA PHE A 68 -10.69 -2.66 3.42
C PHE A 68 -9.46 -3.49 3.79
N PHE A 69 -8.91 -3.25 4.98
CA PHE A 69 -7.72 -3.97 5.43
C PHE A 69 -7.98 -5.49 5.44
N ASP A 70 -9.14 -5.90 5.91
CA ASP A 70 -9.49 -7.31 5.98
C ASP A 70 -9.59 -7.94 4.59
N ASN A 71 -9.83 -7.13 3.56
CA ASN A 71 -10.00 -7.62 2.20
C ASN A 71 -8.79 -7.36 1.31
N VAL A 72 -7.73 -6.75 1.86
CA VAL A 72 -6.61 -6.33 1.03
C VAL A 72 -5.93 -7.52 0.33
N LEU A 73 -5.87 -8.67 0.99
CA LEU A 73 -5.25 -9.84 0.40
C LEU A 73 -6.00 -10.31 -0.86
N TYR A 74 -7.33 -10.30 -0.79
CA TYR A 74 -8.13 -10.70 -1.93
C TYR A 74 -7.99 -9.70 -3.08
N MET A 75 -7.96 -8.42 -2.77
CA MET A 75 -7.78 -7.39 -3.79
C MET A 75 -6.40 -7.50 -4.43
N TRP A 76 -5.40 -7.81 -3.63
CA TRP A 76 -4.04 -8.01 -4.10
C TRP A 76 -3.98 -9.19 -5.07
N GLN A 77 -4.57 -10.33 -4.66
CA GLN A 77 -4.61 -11.51 -5.52
C GLN A 77 -5.37 -11.23 -6.82
N ASP A 78 -6.47 -10.51 -6.73
CA ASP A 78 -7.27 -10.17 -7.89
C ASP A 78 -6.48 -9.28 -8.86
N LYS A 79 -5.76 -8.32 -8.33
CA LYS A 79 -4.93 -7.43 -9.15
C LYS A 79 -3.84 -8.23 -9.87
N MET A 80 -3.28 -9.23 -9.22
CA MET A 80 -2.24 -10.05 -9.82
C MET A 80 -2.75 -10.93 -10.96
N LYS A 81 -4.01 -11.32 -10.89
CA LYS A 81 -4.62 -12.12 -11.96
C LYS A 81 -4.88 -11.31 -13.21
N GLY A 82 -5.18 -10.06 -13.02
CA GLY A 82 -5.51 -9.17 -14.11
C GLY A 82 -4.29 -8.64 -14.78
#